data_9be8f43a653979abe0d1b0c2de0bc4e4
#
_entry.id   9be8f43a653979abe0d1b0c2de0bc4e4
#
_cell.length_a   1.000
_cell.length_b   1.000
_cell.length_c   1.000
_cell.angle_alpha   90.00
_cell.angle_beta   90.00
_cell.angle_gamma   90.00
#
_symmetry.space_group_name_H-M   'P 1'
#
loop_
_entity.id
_entity.type
_entity.pdbx_description
1 polymer ?
#
loop_
_entity_poly.entity_id
_entity_poly.type
_entity_poly.pdbx_seq_one_letter_code
_entity_poly.pdbx_strand_id
1 'polypeptide(L)'
;MHTKLVQRHILPLVGLTLISFTVLIPQGAAAQASGYDVILRGGRVFDGAGNPWVRSDVGITDGRITAVGHLGEVPAEREIDVAGLYVMPGIIDAHSHANSGFDDEDPRARATINNLMQGITTVVIGENGSAWGRDSSIKEKAEEWSRNGIGTNAAMLIGIDSVRYQVIDGHETTPTAQDLVKMRAIVREAMEDGAFGLSSALDYWDGHFNTTEEIIALAKEVAPFGGIYASHMRSEGTRSLWWVESHSSRRVTQLDAVKEIIEIGRAAEIPVHILHIKSTGIPAWGDSRMATALIEEARHQGIDVTANQYPYTFSNPDRSTQLFKWEPYLGETGRDLERTQRMALIKARTEDDPLFAAQVEKDVYHEILARGGADRMWVTAFEGNPAYIGKSLQELAVLRQESLFEAGKHLQLDNAARILSYTMIEDDIEHYLTRDYIAPATDGGVGSRTHPRAFGTFPRVLRRYVIDKEVITLPFFVRKVTMLPASILGLDDRGMIKEGYRADIMVFNPATIRDRATFEENIYSEGVEYLLVNGKLAIDDSQFTGALAGEVILRR
;
A
#
# COMPACT_ATOMS: atom_id res chain seq x y z
N MET A 1 67.80 49.28 44.00
CA MET A 1 69.11 48.58 43.87
C MET A 1 69.15 47.86 42.54
N HIS A 2 70.18 48.19 41.76
CA HIS A 2 70.70 47.55 40.53
C HIS A 2 69.74 47.47 39.32
N THR A 3 69.80 48.34 38.41
CA THR A 3 70.80 48.76 37.39
C THR A 3 71.09 47.70 36.31
N LYS A 4 70.88 48.18 35.04
CA LYS A 4 71.60 47.87 33.77
C LYS A 4 71.01 46.72 32.95
N LEU A 5 70.97 46.68 31.65
CA LEU A 5 71.72 47.42 30.59
C LEU A 5 70.94 47.42 29.27
N VAL A 6 71.06 48.52 28.51
CA VAL A 6 70.65 48.64 27.13
C VAL A 6 71.64 47.94 26.22
N GLN A 7 71.17 47.13 25.27
CA GLN A 7 71.99 46.84 24.06
C GLN A 7 71.17 47.04 22.80
N ARG A 8 71.63 47.99 22.04
CA ARG A 8 71.17 48.28 20.64
C ARG A 8 71.74 47.17 19.75
N HIS A 9 70.92 46.56 18.94
CA HIS A 9 71.37 45.84 17.75
C HIS A 9 70.70 46.40 16.50
N ILE A 10 71.54 46.64 15.53
CA ILE A 10 71.37 47.24 14.22
C ILE A 10 70.57 46.29 13.33
N LEU A 11 69.51 46.75 12.69
CA LEU A 11 68.79 45.99 11.63
C LEU A 11 69.54 46.12 10.31
N PRO A 12 69.69 45.02 9.55
CA PRO A 12 70.02 45.16 8.13
C PRO A 12 68.73 45.26 7.31
N LEU A 13 68.76 46.21 6.37
CA LEU A 13 67.79 46.42 5.31
C LEU A 13 67.76 45.16 4.41
N VAL A 14 66.66 44.43 4.36
CA VAL A 14 66.42 43.37 3.37
C VAL A 14 65.47 43.95 2.33
N GLY A 15 65.93 44.07 1.11
CA GLY A 15 65.16 44.50 0.00
C GLY A 15 63.99 43.57 -0.33
N LEU A 16 62.76 44.09 -0.37
CA LEU A 16 61.56 43.40 -0.77
C LEU A 16 61.48 43.39 -2.31
N THR A 17 61.83 42.28 -2.94
CA THR A 17 61.52 42.00 -4.34
C THR A 17 60.05 41.57 -4.46
N LEU A 18 59.21 42.46 -5.01
CA LEU A 18 57.83 42.13 -5.37
C LEU A 18 57.82 41.11 -6.54
N ILE A 19 57.59 39.86 -6.27
CA ILE A 19 57.25 38.86 -7.30
C ILE A 19 55.74 38.96 -7.53
N SER A 20 55.33 39.55 -8.65
CA SER A 20 53.94 39.51 -9.10
C SER A 20 53.58 38.10 -9.57
N PHE A 21 52.87 37.35 -8.75
CA PHE A 21 52.22 36.12 -9.17
C PHE A 21 50.97 36.51 -9.96
N THR A 22 51.02 36.37 -11.28
CA THR A 22 49.84 36.35 -12.13
C THR A 22 49.14 35.02 -11.91
N VAL A 23 48.08 35.01 -11.10
CA VAL A 23 47.18 33.86 -10.97
C VAL A 23 46.43 33.76 -12.29
N LEU A 24 46.83 32.82 -13.14
CA LEU A 24 45.99 32.33 -14.23
C LEU A 24 44.84 31.60 -13.58
N ILE A 25 43.69 32.26 -13.45
CA ILE A 25 42.42 31.61 -13.19
C ILE A 25 42.14 30.81 -14.46
N PRO A 26 42.08 29.48 -14.41
CA PRO A 26 41.57 28.71 -15.55
C PRO A 26 40.15 29.22 -15.80
N GLN A 27 39.90 29.84 -16.96
CA GLN A 27 38.54 29.97 -17.45
C GLN A 27 38.02 28.54 -17.55
N GLY A 28 37.23 28.13 -16.54
CA GLY A 28 36.45 26.92 -16.62
C GLY A 28 35.68 26.99 -17.94
N ALA A 29 35.87 26.00 -18.79
CA ALA A 29 35.03 25.81 -19.94
C ALA A 29 33.60 25.96 -19.43
N ALA A 30 32.90 26.97 -19.89
CA ALA A 30 31.46 27.06 -19.73
C ALA A 30 30.95 25.75 -20.36
N ALA A 31 30.61 24.77 -19.54
CA ALA A 31 29.77 23.66 -19.98
C ALA A 31 28.62 24.36 -20.69
N GLN A 32 28.47 24.10 -21.98
CA GLN A 32 27.26 24.44 -22.70
C GLN A 32 26.13 23.96 -21.80
N ALA A 33 25.34 24.88 -21.29
CA ALA A 33 24.18 24.53 -20.47
C ALA A 33 23.29 23.68 -21.38
N SER A 34 23.41 22.35 -21.25
CA SER A 34 22.42 21.44 -21.78
C SER A 34 21.13 21.88 -21.14
N GLY A 35 20.13 22.24 -21.96
CA GLY A 35 18.84 22.68 -21.47
C GLY A 35 18.19 21.59 -20.60
N TYR A 36 17.19 21.94 -19.84
CA TYR A 36 16.38 20.97 -19.12
C TYR A 36 15.50 20.19 -20.09
N ASP A 37 15.22 18.94 -19.79
CA ASP A 37 14.18 18.16 -20.52
C ASP A 37 12.81 18.76 -20.21
N VAL A 38 12.52 19.02 -18.92
CA VAL A 38 11.27 19.63 -18.46
C VAL A 38 11.56 20.67 -17.38
N ILE A 39 10.87 21.81 -17.46
CA ILE A 39 10.77 22.76 -16.36
C ILE A 39 9.31 22.95 -15.96
N LEU A 40 9.03 22.76 -14.67
CA LEU A 40 7.76 23.15 -14.05
C LEU A 40 7.92 24.57 -13.49
N ARG A 41 7.15 25.56 -13.98
CA ARG A 41 7.29 26.97 -13.65
C ARG A 41 6.30 27.44 -12.59
N GLY A 42 6.81 28.09 -11.55
CA GLY A 42 6.02 28.92 -10.62
C GLY A 42 5.06 28.17 -9.71
N GLY A 43 5.25 26.86 -9.52
CA GLY A 43 4.40 26.01 -8.71
C GLY A 43 4.49 26.26 -7.21
N ARG A 44 3.49 25.78 -6.46
CA ARG A 44 3.52 25.65 -5.00
C ARG A 44 4.12 24.29 -4.66
N VAL A 45 5.44 24.27 -4.44
CA VAL A 45 6.23 23.04 -4.33
C VAL A 45 6.31 22.57 -2.88
N PHE A 46 5.86 21.34 -2.61
CA PHE A 46 6.13 20.60 -1.38
C PHE A 46 7.33 19.70 -1.58
N ASP A 47 8.22 19.70 -0.62
CA ASP A 47 9.46 18.90 -0.68
C ASP A 47 9.28 17.40 -0.39
N GLY A 48 8.16 16.99 0.22
CA GLY A 48 7.89 15.61 0.65
C GLY A 48 8.14 15.36 2.14
N ALA A 49 8.90 16.23 2.82
CA ALA A 49 9.28 16.02 4.23
C ALA A 49 8.20 16.47 5.24
N GLY A 50 7.12 17.08 4.77
CA GLY A 50 6.07 17.63 5.63
C GLY A 50 6.20 19.13 5.89
N ASN A 51 7.12 19.81 5.19
CA ASN A 51 7.27 21.25 5.25
C ASN A 51 6.15 21.96 4.45
N PRO A 52 5.84 23.24 4.80
CA PRO A 52 4.97 24.08 3.98
C PRO A 52 5.52 24.24 2.57
N TRP A 53 4.64 24.45 1.60
CA TRP A 53 5.05 24.71 0.22
C TRP A 53 5.80 26.03 0.08
N VAL A 54 6.69 26.07 -0.91
CA VAL A 54 7.34 27.29 -1.39
C VAL A 54 7.04 27.50 -2.87
N ARG A 55 6.94 28.75 -3.33
CA ARG A 55 6.84 29.01 -4.76
C ARG A 55 8.21 28.79 -5.40
N SER A 56 8.28 27.88 -6.36
CA SER A 56 9.54 27.47 -6.97
C SER A 56 9.32 26.93 -8.37
N ASP A 57 10.38 26.96 -9.18
CA ASP A 57 10.50 26.17 -10.40
C ASP A 57 11.18 24.83 -10.05
N VAL A 58 10.94 23.80 -10.87
CA VAL A 58 11.61 22.50 -10.78
C VAL A 58 12.16 22.15 -12.15
N GLY A 59 13.50 22.05 -12.25
CA GLY A 59 14.22 21.66 -13.47
C GLY A 59 14.56 20.17 -13.45
N ILE A 60 14.31 19.50 -14.57
CA ILE A 60 14.45 18.05 -14.72
C ILE A 60 15.35 17.78 -15.93
N THR A 61 16.33 16.90 -15.75
CA THR A 61 17.25 16.42 -16.80
C THR A 61 17.57 14.95 -16.56
N ASP A 62 17.56 14.13 -17.61
CA ASP A 62 17.88 12.70 -17.56
C ASP A 62 17.09 11.94 -16.48
N GLY A 63 15.80 12.25 -16.36
CA GLY A 63 14.90 11.60 -15.42
C GLY A 63 15.12 11.97 -13.95
N ARG A 64 15.96 12.98 -13.65
CA ARG A 64 16.25 13.45 -12.30
C ARG A 64 15.91 14.93 -12.12
N ILE A 65 15.57 15.28 -10.89
CA ILE A 65 15.46 16.68 -10.48
C ILE A 65 16.87 17.24 -10.38
N THR A 66 17.20 18.22 -11.20
CA THR A 66 18.54 18.82 -11.27
C THR A 66 18.59 20.22 -10.73
N ALA A 67 17.43 20.88 -10.55
CA ALA A 67 17.35 22.18 -9.91
C ALA A 67 15.98 22.39 -9.24
N VAL A 68 15.98 23.07 -8.09
CA VAL A 68 14.79 23.55 -7.39
C VAL A 68 15.03 24.97 -6.93
N GLY A 69 14.26 25.94 -7.43
CA GLY A 69 14.46 27.35 -7.09
C GLY A 69 13.88 28.24 -8.18
N HIS A 70 14.37 29.48 -8.25
CA HIS A 70 14.07 30.39 -9.34
C HIS A 70 15.09 30.18 -10.47
N LEU A 71 14.64 29.58 -11.58
CA LEU A 71 15.57 29.19 -12.66
C LEU A 71 15.84 30.26 -13.71
N GLY A 72 15.13 31.41 -13.67
CA GLY A 72 15.28 32.46 -14.69
C GLY A 72 14.90 31.97 -16.10
N GLU A 73 15.42 32.67 -17.12
CA GLU A 73 15.24 32.28 -18.53
C GLU A 73 16.37 31.32 -18.92
N VAL A 74 16.08 30.04 -18.94
CA VAL A 74 16.99 28.95 -19.32
C VAL A 74 16.29 28.04 -20.35
N PRO A 75 17.03 27.46 -21.32
CA PRO A 75 16.43 26.61 -22.32
C PRO A 75 15.90 25.32 -21.70
N ALA A 76 14.75 24.87 -22.19
CA ALA A 76 14.16 23.58 -21.88
C ALA A 76 13.46 23.01 -23.14
N GLU A 77 13.40 21.68 -23.27
CA GLU A 77 12.62 21.04 -24.32
C GLU A 77 11.13 21.28 -24.11
N ARG A 78 10.70 21.21 -22.85
CA ARG A 78 9.30 21.46 -22.43
C ARG A 78 9.28 22.38 -21.21
N GLU A 79 8.56 23.50 -21.30
CA GLU A 79 8.18 24.32 -20.16
C GLU A 79 6.70 24.17 -19.87
N ILE A 80 6.35 23.95 -18.60
CA ILE A 80 4.97 23.78 -18.14
C ILE A 80 4.70 24.85 -17.08
N ASP A 81 3.76 25.75 -17.35
CA ASP A 81 3.27 26.72 -16.37
C ASP A 81 2.36 26.01 -15.36
N VAL A 82 2.83 25.89 -14.13
CA VAL A 82 2.09 25.28 -13.01
C VAL A 82 1.76 26.32 -11.93
N ALA A 83 1.71 27.60 -12.31
CA ALA A 83 1.33 28.68 -11.40
C ALA A 83 -0.09 28.45 -10.86
N GLY A 84 -0.25 28.50 -9.53
CA GLY A 84 -1.52 28.23 -8.86
C GLY A 84 -1.78 26.77 -8.54
N LEU A 85 -1.04 25.84 -9.13
CA LEU A 85 -1.12 24.40 -8.86
C LEU A 85 -0.16 24.01 -7.72
N TYR A 86 -0.40 22.85 -7.14
CA TYR A 86 0.51 22.21 -6.19
C TYR A 86 1.41 21.20 -6.91
N VAL A 87 2.69 21.24 -6.57
CA VAL A 87 3.72 20.32 -7.04
C VAL A 87 4.23 19.55 -5.83
N MET A 88 4.23 18.22 -5.90
CA MET A 88 4.70 17.35 -4.82
C MET A 88 5.43 16.14 -5.41
N PRO A 89 6.23 15.41 -4.61
CA PRO A 89 6.74 14.13 -5.07
C PRO A 89 5.59 13.21 -5.50
N GLY A 90 5.84 12.36 -6.47
CA GLY A 90 4.89 11.32 -6.87
C GLY A 90 4.54 10.40 -5.68
N ILE A 91 3.30 9.98 -5.64
CA ILE A 91 2.78 9.15 -4.57
C ILE A 91 3.40 7.74 -4.64
N ILE A 92 3.83 7.23 -3.49
CA ILE A 92 4.27 5.85 -3.30
C ILE A 92 3.13 5.11 -2.58
N ASP A 93 2.45 4.22 -3.30
CA ASP A 93 1.39 3.39 -2.75
C ASP A 93 2.01 2.19 -2.04
N ALA A 94 1.96 2.20 -0.71
CA ALA A 94 2.58 1.19 0.15
C ALA A 94 1.82 -0.15 0.19
N HIS A 95 0.73 -0.30 -0.58
CA HIS A 95 -0.03 -1.54 -0.73
C HIS A 95 -0.88 -1.52 -2.00
N SER A 96 -0.47 -2.28 -3.00
CA SER A 96 -1.15 -2.33 -4.30
C SER A 96 -1.22 -3.76 -4.86
N HIS A 97 -2.24 -4.02 -5.67
CA HIS A 97 -2.40 -5.24 -6.46
C HIS A 97 -2.24 -4.95 -7.98
N ALA A 98 -1.39 -3.98 -8.32
CA ALA A 98 -1.15 -3.56 -9.69
C ALA A 98 -0.47 -4.64 -10.56
N ASN A 99 0.14 -5.66 -9.93
CA ASN A 99 0.75 -6.80 -10.62
C ASN A 99 -0.21 -7.48 -11.60
N SER A 100 -1.51 -7.53 -11.31
CA SER A 100 -2.51 -8.07 -12.25
C SER A 100 -2.56 -7.31 -13.57
N GLY A 101 -2.23 -6.02 -13.57
CA GLY A 101 -2.09 -5.22 -14.80
C GLY A 101 -0.75 -5.41 -15.46
N PHE A 102 0.33 -5.52 -14.68
CA PHE A 102 1.69 -5.68 -15.22
C PHE A 102 1.88 -6.99 -15.99
N ASP A 103 1.15 -8.05 -15.61
CA ASP A 103 1.14 -9.35 -16.27
C ASP A 103 0.25 -9.40 -17.51
N ASP A 104 -0.52 -8.34 -17.82
CA ASP A 104 -1.44 -8.30 -18.95
C ASP A 104 -0.70 -8.07 -20.29
N GLU A 105 -1.22 -8.66 -21.37
CA GLU A 105 -0.70 -8.45 -22.72
C GLU A 105 -1.00 -7.03 -23.24
N ASP A 106 -2.09 -6.40 -22.79
CA ASP A 106 -2.48 -5.04 -23.19
C ASP A 106 -1.58 -3.99 -22.52
N PRO A 107 -0.83 -3.17 -23.30
CA PRO A 107 -0.04 -2.07 -22.76
C PRO A 107 -0.85 -1.07 -21.91
N ARG A 108 -2.16 -0.93 -22.16
CA ARG A 108 -3.03 -0.05 -21.38
C ARG A 108 -3.30 -0.61 -19.97
N ALA A 109 -3.40 -1.93 -19.83
CA ALA A 109 -3.48 -2.59 -18.53
C ALA A 109 -2.15 -2.44 -17.78
N ARG A 110 -1.00 -2.68 -18.47
CA ARG A 110 0.33 -2.48 -17.88
C ARG A 110 0.63 -1.04 -17.48
N ALA A 111 -0.03 -0.07 -18.12
CA ALA A 111 0.09 1.34 -17.74
C ALA A 111 -0.51 1.62 -16.36
N THR A 112 -1.40 0.76 -15.84
CA THR A 112 -2.11 0.97 -14.57
C THR A 112 -2.67 2.39 -14.46
N ILE A 113 -3.43 2.83 -15.49
CA ILE A 113 -3.91 4.22 -15.64
C ILE A 113 -4.69 4.67 -14.41
N ASN A 114 -5.42 3.77 -13.77
CA ASN A 114 -6.12 4.04 -12.52
C ASN A 114 -5.18 4.51 -11.38
N ASN A 115 -3.95 4.02 -11.34
CA ASN A 115 -2.93 4.48 -10.40
C ASN A 115 -2.35 5.84 -10.82
N LEU A 116 -1.96 5.99 -12.09
CA LEU A 116 -1.42 7.25 -12.61
C LEU A 116 -2.38 8.42 -12.41
N MET A 117 -3.68 8.22 -12.65
CA MET A 117 -4.72 9.23 -12.46
C MET A 117 -4.99 9.60 -10.99
N GLN A 118 -4.41 8.89 -10.04
CA GLN A 118 -4.37 9.24 -8.62
C GLN A 118 -3.08 9.93 -8.19
N GLY A 119 -2.12 10.10 -9.11
CA GLY A 119 -0.79 10.66 -8.82
C GLY A 119 0.22 9.63 -8.31
N ILE A 120 -0.09 8.34 -8.43
CA ILE A 120 0.81 7.26 -7.99
C ILE A 120 1.89 7.06 -9.05
N THR A 121 3.15 7.14 -8.61
CA THR A 121 4.33 6.88 -9.45
C THR A 121 5.04 5.59 -9.08
N THR A 122 4.82 5.09 -7.87
CA THR A 122 5.46 3.87 -7.37
C THR A 122 4.45 3.04 -6.58
N VAL A 123 4.44 1.73 -6.78
CA VAL A 123 3.59 0.77 -6.07
C VAL A 123 4.43 -0.29 -5.38
N VAL A 124 3.97 -0.72 -4.19
CA VAL A 124 4.48 -1.92 -3.50
C VAL A 124 3.53 -3.07 -3.79
N ILE A 125 4.08 -4.18 -4.23
CA ILE A 125 3.34 -5.36 -4.68
C ILE A 125 3.95 -6.65 -4.13
N GLY A 126 3.24 -7.77 -4.27
CA GLY A 126 3.65 -9.05 -3.68
C GLY A 126 3.20 -9.18 -2.23
N GLU A 127 2.22 -8.40 -1.84
CA GLU A 127 1.62 -8.39 -0.52
C GLU A 127 0.59 -9.51 -0.37
N ASN A 128 0.01 -9.66 0.80
CA ASN A 128 -0.97 -10.71 1.11
C ASN A 128 -0.46 -12.15 0.91
N GLY A 129 0.83 -12.40 1.17
CA GLY A 129 1.40 -13.74 1.24
C GLY A 129 1.60 -14.46 -0.09
N SER A 130 0.94 -14.00 -1.15
CA SER A 130 0.94 -14.64 -2.47
C SER A 130 1.42 -13.63 -3.51
N ALA A 131 2.68 -13.72 -3.91
CA ALA A 131 3.27 -12.75 -4.84
C ALA A 131 2.85 -13.00 -6.30
N TRP A 132 3.25 -14.08 -6.85
CA TRP A 132 3.04 -14.56 -8.22
C TRP A 132 3.25 -16.06 -8.22
N GLY A 133 2.59 -16.79 -9.06
CA GLY A 133 2.55 -18.26 -9.12
C GLY A 133 3.75 -19.04 -8.56
N ARG A 134 3.60 -20.32 -8.47
CA ARG A 134 4.54 -21.24 -7.80
C ARG A 134 5.98 -21.18 -8.31
N ASP A 135 6.18 -20.75 -9.57
CA ASP A 135 7.41 -20.99 -10.32
C ASP A 135 8.15 -19.72 -10.75
N SER A 136 7.76 -18.53 -10.27
CA SER A 136 8.40 -17.27 -10.69
C SER A 136 9.21 -16.64 -9.55
N SER A 137 10.49 -16.33 -9.82
CA SER A 137 11.37 -15.59 -8.91
C SER A 137 11.14 -14.07 -9.02
N ILE A 138 11.62 -13.32 -8.04
CA ILE A 138 11.69 -11.85 -8.07
C ILE A 138 12.41 -11.37 -9.33
N LYS A 139 13.54 -11.99 -9.65
CA LYS A 139 14.36 -11.65 -10.81
C LYS A 139 13.63 -11.86 -12.12
N GLU A 140 12.99 -13.02 -12.30
CA GLU A 140 12.26 -13.33 -13.53
C GLU A 140 11.12 -12.35 -13.78
N LYS A 141 10.36 -12.01 -12.75
CA LYS A 141 9.29 -11.01 -12.86
C LYS A 141 9.83 -9.60 -13.13
N ALA A 142 10.93 -9.23 -12.49
CA ALA A 142 11.59 -7.95 -12.76
C ALA A 142 12.06 -7.84 -14.22
N GLU A 143 12.66 -8.89 -14.76
CA GLU A 143 13.10 -8.95 -16.15
C GLU A 143 11.91 -8.93 -17.12
N GLU A 144 10.83 -9.64 -16.82
CA GLU A 144 9.60 -9.67 -17.62
C GLU A 144 8.96 -8.28 -17.71
N TRP A 145 8.69 -7.63 -16.58
CA TRP A 145 8.05 -6.32 -16.56
C TRP A 145 8.95 -5.22 -17.12
N SER A 146 10.27 -5.29 -16.89
CA SER A 146 11.23 -4.35 -17.49
C SER A 146 11.25 -4.46 -19.03
N ARG A 147 11.13 -5.68 -19.56
CA ARG A 147 11.08 -5.93 -21.02
C ARG A 147 9.76 -5.49 -21.64
N ASN A 148 8.64 -5.73 -20.96
CA ASN A 148 7.30 -5.44 -21.46
C ASN A 148 6.91 -3.96 -21.26
N GLY A 149 7.55 -3.26 -20.31
CA GLY A 149 7.23 -1.90 -19.87
C GLY A 149 6.00 -1.84 -18.96
N ILE A 150 6.08 -1.03 -17.92
CA ILE A 150 5.02 -0.77 -16.91
C ILE A 150 4.82 0.73 -16.74
N GLY A 151 3.63 1.17 -16.30
CA GLY A 151 3.32 2.60 -16.16
C GLY A 151 3.87 3.23 -14.88
N THR A 152 3.73 2.54 -13.74
CA THR A 152 4.27 2.96 -12.44
C THR A 152 5.54 2.17 -12.12
N ASN A 153 6.41 2.71 -11.26
CA ASN A 153 7.50 1.94 -10.68
C ASN A 153 6.94 0.85 -9.75
N ALA A 154 7.65 -0.26 -9.62
CA ALA A 154 7.24 -1.40 -8.79
C ALA A 154 8.36 -1.82 -7.83
N ALA A 155 8.05 -1.88 -6.53
CA ALA A 155 8.87 -2.51 -5.49
C ALA A 155 8.19 -3.81 -5.06
N MET A 156 8.95 -4.90 -4.94
CA MET A 156 8.40 -6.24 -4.77
C MET A 156 8.68 -6.84 -3.39
N LEU A 157 7.68 -7.53 -2.82
CA LEU A 157 7.82 -8.39 -1.64
C LEU A 157 7.68 -9.85 -2.05
N ILE A 158 8.36 -10.76 -1.36
CA ILE A 158 8.13 -12.20 -1.49
C ILE A 158 7.03 -12.65 -0.53
N GLY A 159 6.06 -13.40 -1.00
CA GLY A 159 4.95 -13.89 -0.18
C GLY A 159 5.25 -15.24 0.48
N ILE A 160 4.92 -15.37 1.78
CA ILE A 160 5.16 -16.60 2.55
C ILE A 160 4.39 -17.79 1.98
N ASP A 161 3.16 -17.59 1.48
CA ASP A 161 2.36 -18.66 0.90
C ASP A 161 2.99 -19.18 -0.40
N SER A 162 3.57 -18.28 -1.23
CA SER A 162 4.35 -18.66 -2.41
C SER A 162 5.59 -19.49 -2.04
N VAL A 163 6.27 -19.15 -0.93
CA VAL A 163 7.41 -19.91 -0.41
C VAL A 163 6.97 -21.30 0.07
N ARG A 164 5.85 -21.37 0.80
CA ARG A 164 5.30 -22.66 1.28
C ARG A 164 4.92 -23.59 0.13
N TYR A 165 4.22 -23.05 -0.89
CA TYR A 165 3.81 -23.83 -2.06
C TYR A 165 4.95 -24.48 -2.83
N GLN A 166 6.16 -23.90 -2.80
CA GLN A 166 7.32 -24.46 -3.47
C GLN A 166 7.95 -25.64 -2.69
N VAL A 167 7.64 -25.78 -1.40
CA VAL A 167 8.34 -26.72 -0.50
C VAL A 167 7.43 -27.82 0.03
N ILE A 168 6.18 -27.49 0.33
CA ILE A 168 5.23 -28.40 0.99
C ILE A 168 3.94 -28.51 0.21
N ASP A 169 3.38 -29.72 0.19
CA ASP A 169 2.05 -29.97 -0.36
C ASP A 169 0.99 -29.73 0.71
N GLY A 170 0.00 -28.87 0.37
CA GLY A 170 -1.12 -28.53 1.23
C GLY A 170 -0.79 -27.48 2.31
N HIS A 171 -1.70 -26.53 2.50
CA HIS A 171 -1.51 -25.44 3.46
C HIS A 171 -1.59 -25.90 4.90
N GLU A 172 -2.40 -26.92 5.20
CA GLU A 172 -2.59 -27.47 6.56
C GLU A 172 -1.37 -28.22 7.09
N THR A 173 -0.38 -28.49 6.22
CA THR A 173 0.82 -29.23 6.60
C THR A 173 1.76 -28.36 7.43
N THR A 174 2.13 -28.80 8.61
CA THR A 174 3.18 -28.17 9.40
C THR A 174 4.55 -28.45 8.76
N PRO A 175 5.38 -27.43 8.45
CA PRO A 175 6.71 -27.64 7.89
C PRO A 175 7.59 -28.46 8.82
N THR A 176 8.32 -29.41 8.26
CA THR A 176 9.40 -30.08 8.99
C THR A 176 10.59 -29.13 9.15
N ALA A 177 11.54 -29.48 10.02
CA ALA A 177 12.80 -28.71 10.15
C ALA A 177 13.56 -28.62 8.82
N GLN A 178 13.48 -29.67 7.97
CA GLN A 178 14.12 -29.69 6.65
C GLN A 178 13.37 -28.78 5.65
N ASP A 179 12.04 -28.74 5.69
CA ASP A 179 11.24 -27.86 4.86
C ASP A 179 11.51 -26.39 5.23
N LEU A 180 11.60 -26.08 6.51
CA LEU A 180 11.93 -24.73 6.97
C LEU A 180 13.31 -24.28 6.49
N VAL A 181 14.32 -25.18 6.40
CA VAL A 181 15.62 -24.86 5.80
C VAL A 181 15.49 -24.48 4.33
N LYS A 182 14.66 -25.20 3.55
CA LYS A 182 14.42 -24.88 2.13
C LYS A 182 13.67 -23.56 1.98
N MET A 183 12.61 -23.33 2.79
CA MET A 183 11.84 -22.08 2.78
C MET A 183 12.74 -20.87 3.09
N ARG A 184 13.61 -20.98 4.08
CA ARG A 184 14.59 -19.93 4.41
C ARG A 184 15.55 -19.65 3.25
N ALA A 185 15.98 -20.68 2.51
CA ALA A 185 16.83 -20.50 1.32
C ALA A 185 16.12 -19.72 0.22
N ILE A 186 14.83 -20.03 -0.05
CA ILE A 186 14.01 -19.31 -1.04
C ILE A 186 13.83 -17.84 -0.65
N VAL A 187 13.55 -17.55 0.63
CA VAL A 187 13.43 -16.15 1.09
C VAL A 187 14.75 -15.41 0.92
N ARG A 188 15.89 -16.04 1.26
CA ARG A 188 17.22 -15.43 1.06
C ARG A 188 17.50 -15.15 -0.40
N GLU A 189 17.23 -16.09 -1.30
CA GLU A 189 17.39 -15.93 -2.75
C GLU A 189 16.53 -14.76 -3.26
N ALA A 190 15.27 -14.65 -2.83
CA ALA A 190 14.41 -13.53 -3.19
C ALA A 190 14.98 -12.18 -2.74
N MET A 191 15.61 -12.12 -1.55
CA MET A 191 16.27 -10.91 -1.07
C MET A 191 17.54 -10.59 -1.86
N GLU A 192 18.32 -11.60 -2.25
CA GLU A 192 19.49 -11.45 -3.14
C GLU A 192 19.08 -10.98 -4.54
N ASP A 193 17.91 -11.38 -5.02
CA ASP A 193 17.29 -10.92 -6.27
C ASP A 193 16.76 -9.48 -6.19
N GLY A 194 16.72 -8.89 -5.01
CA GLY A 194 16.34 -7.48 -4.80
C GLY A 194 14.93 -7.26 -4.29
N ALA A 195 14.30 -8.23 -3.63
CA ALA A 195 13.04 -8.03 -2.90
C ALA A 195 13.21 -7.03 -1.75
N PHE A 196 12.13 -6.30 -1.43
CA PHE A 196 12.10 -5.36 -0.31
C PHE A 196 11.75 -6.02 1.03
N GLY A 197 11.29 -7.26 1.02
CA GLY A 197 10.95 -7.97 2.23
C GLY A 197 10.03 -9.17 2.01
N LEU A 198 9.50 -9.67 3.12
CA LEU A 198 8.58 -10.80 3.21
C LEU A 198 7.16 -10.32 3.50
N SER A 199 6.15 -10.93 2.87
CA SER A 199 4.74 -10.64 3.16
C SER A 199 3.95 -11.87 3.59
N SER A 200 2.83 -11.65 4.30
CA SER A 200 1.88 -12.69 4.67
C SER A 200 0.43 -12.21 4.67
N ALA A 201 -0.53 -13.15 4.62
CA ALA A 201 -1.96 -12.87 4.74
C ALA A 201 -2.63 -13.85 5.71
N LEU A 202 -2.44 -13.60 6.99
CA LEU A 202 -2.75 -14.55 8.07
C LEU A 202 -4.25 -14.67 8.40
N ASP A 203 -5.09 -13.75 7.90
CA ASP A 203 -6.54 -13.78 8.06
C ASP A 203 -7.25 -14.65 7.01
N TYR A 204 -6.54 -15.04 5.95
CA TYR A 204 -7.08 -15.93 4.92
C TYR A 204 -6.81 -17.40 5.26
N TRP A 205 -7.62 -18.31 4.67
CA TRP A 205 -7.52 -19.74 4.96
C TRP A 205 -6.12 -20.30 4.77
N ASP A 206 -5.48 -19.97 3.68
CA ASP A 206 -4.14 -20.47 3.36
C ASP A 206 -3.08 -19.94 4.35
N GLY A 207 -3.14 -18.67 4.67
CA GLY A 207 -2.20 -18.01 5.55
C GLY A 207 -2.37 -18.33 7.04
N HIS A 208 -3.56 -18.78 7.48
CA HIS A 208 -3.78 -18.98 8.91
C HIS A 208 -3.00 -20.16 9.50
N PHE A 209 -2.54 -21.08 8.66
CA PHE A 209 -1.68 -22.20 9.07
C PHE A 209 -0.22 -21.79 9.32
N ASN A 210 0.19 -20.61 8.88
CA ASN A 210 1.53 -20.10 9.16
C ASN A 210 1.66 -19.80 10.66
N THR A 211 2.58 -20.47 11.35
CA THR A 211 2.81 -20.21 12.77
C THR A 211 3.69 -18.96 12.97
N THR A 212 3.58 -18.32 14.12
CA THR A 212 4.40 -17.16 14.47
C THR A 212 5.90 -17.51 14.44
N GLU A 213 6.27 -18.71 14.91
CA GLU A 213 7.65 -19.21 14.92
C GLU A 213 8.20 -19.42 13.50
N GLU A 214 7.38 -19.95 12.59
CA GLU A 214 7.71 -20.10 11.18
C GLU A 214 7.99 -18.73 10.55
N ILE A 215 7.09 -17.78 10.76
CA ILE A 215 7.24 -16.42 10.23
C ILE A 215 8.51 -15.76 10.77
N ILE A 216 8.79 -15.86 12.07
CA ILE A 216 10.01 -15.34 12.69
C ILE A 216 11.26 -15.96 12.04
N ALA A 217 11.24 -17.28 11.78
CA ALA A 217 12.38 -17.96 11.17
C ALA A 217 12.65 -17.47 9.74
N LEU A 218 11.59 -17.17 8.96
CA LEU A 218 11.71 -16.64 7.60
C LEU A 218 12.07 -15.14 7.62
N ALA A 219 11.50 -14.35 8.52
CA ALA A 219 11.80 -12.92 8.67
C ALA A 219 13.27 -12.67 9.04
N LYS A 220 13.91 -13.59 9.79
CA LYS A 220 15.35 -13.54 10.08
C LYS A 220 16.23 -13.63 8.84
N GLU A 221 15.75 -14.19 7.73
CA GLU A 221 16.49 -14.20 6.46
C GLU A 221 16.41 -12.84 5.74
N VAL A 222 15.39 -12.03 6.05
CA VAL A 222 15.20 -10.68 5.49
C VAL A 222 16.00 -9.62 6.23
N ALA A 223 16.17 -9.77 7.55
CA ALA A 223 16.82 -8.78 8.41
C ALA A 223 18.24 -8.36 7.95
N PRO A 224 19.16 -9.29 7.52
CA PRO A 224 20.49 -8.91 7.06
C PRO A 224 20.52 -7.99 5.84
N PHE A 225 19.46 -7.99 5.04
CA PHE A 225 19.29 -7.13 3.88
C PHE A 225 18.62 -5.78 4.22
N GLY A 226 18.25 -5.56 5.49
CA GLY A 226 17.49 -4.38 5.91
C GLY A 226 16.09 -4.29 5.34
N GLY A 227 15.51 -5.42 4.92
CA GLY A 227 14.14 -5.49 4.39
C GLY A 227 13.08 -5.40 5.50
N ILE A 228 11.81 -5.52 5.11
CA ILE A 228 10.65 -5.42 6.01
C ILE A 228 9.86 -6.73 6.05
N TYR A 229 9.08 -6.93 7.12
CA TYR A 229 7.98 -7.90 7.14
C TYR A 229 6.64 -7.17 7.08
N ALA A 230 5.85 -7.42 6.05
CA ALA A 230 4.53 -6.82 5.84
C ALA A 230 3.42 -7.87 6.00
N SER A 231 2.34 -7.55 6.71
CA SER A 231 1.30 -8.54 7.01
C SER A 231 -0.12 -7.99 6.93
N HIS A 232 -0.96 -8.66 6.12
CA HIS A 232 -2.37 -8.74 6.41
C HIS A 232 -2.51 -9.56 7.69
N MET A 233 -2.88 -8.91 8.77
CA MET A 233 -2.89 -9.49 10.12
C MET A 233 -3.79 -10.72 10.22
N ARG A 234 -3.58 -11.55 11.24
CA ARG A 234 -4.38 -12.76 11.50
C ARG A 234 -5.85 -12.49 11.82
N SER A 235 -6.18 -11.27 12.22
CA SER A 235 -7.55 -10.79 12.41
C SER A 235 -7.60 -9.27 12.31
N GLU A 236 -8.65 -8.74 11.72
CA GLU A 236 -8.91 -7.31 11.59
C GLU A 236 -10.11 -6.84 12.43
N GLY A 237 -10.68 -7.73 13.21
CA GLY A 237 -11.83 -7.48 14.09
C GLY A 237 -11.76 -8.29 15.37
N THR A 238 -12.87 -8.87 15.76
CA THR A 238 -12.95 -9.72 16.96
C THR A 238 -12.65 -11.18 16.71
N ARG A 239 -12.39 -11.58 15.46
CA ARG A 239 -12.06 -12.93 15.01
C ARG A 239 -11.50 -12.90 13.59
N SER A 240 -10.79 -13.96 13.21
CA SER A 240 -10.32 -14.13 11.84
C SER A 240 -11.49 -14.37 10.85
N LEU A 241 -11.28 -14.06 9.58
CA LEU A 241 -12.30 -14.26 8.52
C LEU A 241 -12.77 -15.70 8.39
N TRP A 242 -11.88 -16.68 8.53
CA TRP A 242 -12.17 -18.12 8.45
C TRP A 242 -12.76 -18.70 9.73
N TRP A 243 -12.67 -17.99 10.87
CA TRP A 243 -13.08 -18.51 12.16
C TRP A 243 -14.60 -18.65 12.28
N VAL A 244 -15.05 -19.79 12.81
CA VAL A 244 -16.42 -20.01 13.30
C VAL A 244 -16.37 -20.70 14.66
N GLU A 245 -17.32 -20.40 15.52
CA GLU A 245 -17.33 -20.88 16.90
C GLU A 245 -17.39 -22.41 17.01
N SER A 246 -18.06 -23.06 16.04
CA SER A 246 -18.25 -24.49 16.02
C SER A 246 -17.00 -25.32 15.68
N HIS A 247 -16.04 -24.77 14.96
CA HIS A 247 -14.94 -25.53 14.37
C HIS A 247 -13.56 -24.96 14.69
N SER A 248 -13.48 -23.82 15.38
CA SER A 248 -12.22 -23.12 15.61
C SER A 248 -11.83 -23.16 17.09
N SER A 249 -10.62 -23.65 17.36
CA SER A 249 -10.12 -23.83 18.73
C SER A 249 -9.70 -22.52 19.42
N ARG A 250 -9.32 -21.49 18.65
CA ARG A 250 -8.84 -20.22 19.18
C ARG A 250 -9.42 -19.04 18.40
N ARG A 251 -10.02 -18.11 19.12
CA ARG A 251 -10.42 -16.81 18.63
C ARG A 251 -9.24 -15.83 18.72
N VAL A 252 -8.90 -15.19 17.63
CA VAL A 252 -7.86 -14.16 17.56
C VAL A 252 -8.54 -12.83 17.26
N THR A 253 -8.27 -11.80 18.08
CA THR A 253 -8.78 -10.44 17.86
C THR A 253 -7.76 -9.60 17.08
N GLN A 254 -8.18 -8.43 16.57
CA GLN A 254 -7.27 -7.44 15.98
C GLN A 254 -6.11 -7.10 16.93
N LEU A 255 -6.40 -6.89 18.22
CA LEU A 255 -5.38 -6.53 19.20
C LEU A 255 -4.37 -7.67 19.44
N ASP A 256 -4.83 -8.93 19.38
CA ASP A 256 -3.91 -10.08 19.45
C ASP A 256 -3.04 -10.16 18.19
N ALA A 257 -3.62 -9.87 17.01
CA ALA A 257 -2.89 -9.86 15.76
C ALA A 257 -1.84 -8.72 15.70
N VAL A 258 -2.16 -7.52 16.23
CA VAL A 258 -1.17 -6.43 16.38
C VAL A 258 -0.02 -6.86 17.27
N LYS A 259 -0.30 -7.54 18.42
CA LYS A 259 0.76 -8.05 19.31
C LYS A 259 1.61 -9.13 18.63
N GLU A 260 1.01 -9.99 17.80
CA GLU A 260 1.75 -11.00 17.03
C GLU A 260 2.75 -10.34 16.08
N ILE A 261 2.33 -9.31 15.33
CA ILE A 261 3.23 -8.57 14.42
C ILE A 261 4.37 -7.88 15.19
N ILE A 262 4.06 -7.25 16.32
CA ILE A 262 5.09 -6.64 17.19
C ILE A 262 6.09 -7.69 17.68
N GLU A 263 5.62 -8.87 18.07
CA GLU A 263 6.50 -9.97 18.52
C GLU A 263 7.39 -10.50 17.39
N ILE A 264 6.85 -10.61 16.16
CA ILE A 264 7.65 -10.98 14.99
C ILE A 264 8.76 -9.95 14.76
N GLY A 265 8.43 -8.65 14.81
CA GLY A 265 9.41 -7.57 14.67
C GLY A 265 10.51 -7.63 15.73
N ARG A 266 10.12 -7.87 17.00
CA ARG A 266 11.05 -8.00 18.12
C ARG A 266 11.96 -9.22 17.99
N ALA A 267 11.38 -10.39 17.70
CA ALA A 267 12.11 -11.66 17.70
C ALA A 267 12.98 -11.87 16.45
N ALA A 268 12.61 -11.25 15.33
CA ALA A 268 13.40 -11.28 14.10
C ALA A 268 14.32 -10.07 13.93
N GLU A 269 14.20 -9.05 14.81
CA GLU A 269 14.95 -7.78 14.73
C GLU A 269 14.77 -7.08 13.37
N ILE A 270 13.50 -7.00 12.88
CA ILE A 270 13.14 -6.51 11.57
C ILE A 270 12.07 -5.41 11.69
N PRO A 271 12.09 -4.36 10.85
CA PRO A 271 10.94 -3.46 10.70
C PRO A 271 9.69 -4.22 10.25
N VAL A 272 8.55 -3.90 10.85
CA VAL A 272 7.27 -4.53 10.52
C VAL A 272 6.26 -3.52 10.00
N HIS A 273 5.46 -3.94 9.02
CA HIS A 273 4.45 -3.11 8.38
C HIS A 273 3.09 -3.80 8.40
N ILE A 274 2.12 -3.20 9.09
CA ILE A 274 0.74 -3.70 9.15
C ILE A 274 0.00 -3.22 7.91
N LEU A 275 -0.42 -4.16 7.07
CA LEU A 275 -1.17 -3.87 5.86
C LEU A 275 -2.61 -3.49 6.19
N HIS A 276 -3.13 -2.48 5.49
CA HIS A 276 -4.53 -1.98 5.52
C HIS A 276 -5.20 -2.07 6.91
N ILE A 277 -4.54 -1.58 7.96
CA ILE A 277 -5.05 -1.65 9.34
C ILE A 277 -6.47 -1.11 9.43
N LYS A 278 -7.36 -1.86 10.03
CA LYS A 278 -8.76 -1.52 10.21
C LYS A 278 -9.37 -2.21 11.44
N SER A 279 -10.45 -1.67 11.96
CA SER A 279 -11.25 -2.27 13.04
C SER A 279 -12.60 -2.68 12.46
N THR A 280 -12.79 -3.98 12.21
CA THR A 280 -13.95 -4.50 11.46
C THR A 280 -15.02 -5.07 12.36
N GLY A 281 -16.28 -4.70 12.06
CA GLY A 281 -17.47 -5.21 12.73
C GLY A 281 -17.82 -4.46 14.01
N ILE A 282 -19.10 -4.46 14.35
CA ILE A 282 -19.67 -3.71 15.49
C ILE A 282 -18.88 -3.91 16.79
N PRO A 283 -18.46 -5.12 17.17
CA PRO A 283 -17.78 -5.33 18.43
C PRO A 283 -16.33 -4.80 18.49
N ALA A 284 -15.74 -4.44 17.34
CA ALA A 284 -14.37 -3.92 17.25
C ALA A 284 -14.31 -2.42 16.90
N TRP A 285 -15.46 -1.78 16.67
CA TRP A 285 -15.48 -0.35 16.41
C TRP A 285 -14.95 0.43 17.61
N GLY A 286 -14.00 1.34 17.37
CA GLY A 286 -13.27 2.09 18.38
C GLY A 286 -11.95 1.44 18.83
N ASP A 287 -11.67 0.18 18.46
CA ASP A 287 -10.41 -0.50 18.80
C ASP A 287 -9.18 0.13 18.14
N SER A 288 -9.38 1.05 17.17
CA SER A 288 -8.29 1.83 16.57
C SER A 288 -7.41 2.51 17.62
N ARG A 289 -7.99 2.99 18.71
CA ARG A 289 -7.28 3.66 19.80
C ARG A 289 -6.39 2.70 20.59
N MET A 290 -6.88 1.48 20.83
CA MET A 290 -6.10 0.46 21.54
C MET A 290 -5.01 -0.14 20.62
N ALA A 291 -5.32 -0.33 19.34
CA ALA A 291 -4.34 -0.81 18.35
C ALA A 291 -3.18 0.18 18.21
N THR A 292 -3.46 1.48 18.07
CA THR A 292 -2.42 2.51 17.98
C THR A 292 -1.63 2.64 19.29
N ALA A 293 -2.26 2.51 20.46
CA ALA A 293 -1.55 2.53 21.73
C ALA A 293 -0.53 1.37 21.85
N LEU A 294 -0.88 0.15 21.38
CA LEU A 294 0.05 -0.98 21.33
C LEU A 294 1.22 -0.72 20.38
N ILE A 295 0.93 -0.14 19.21
CA ILE A 295 1.95 0.20 18.22
C ILE A 295 2.89 1.28 18.77
N GLU A 296 2.36 2.35 19.35
CA GLU A 296 3.12 3.46 19.92
C GLU A 296 4.01 2.99 21.07
N GLU A 297 3.51 2.10 21.94
CA GLU A 297 4.33 1.49 22.99
C GLU A 297 5.49 0.65 22.42
N ALA A 298 5.22 -0.16 21.37
CA ALA A 298 6.26 -0.93 20.70
C ALA A 298 7.32 -0.01 20.06
N ARG A 299 6.90 1.09 19.43
CA ARG A 299 7.80 2.10 18.86
C ARG A 299 8.66 2.78 19.93
N HIS A 300 8.08 3.10 21.09
CA HIS A 300 8.86 3.62 22.25
C HIS A 300 9.89 2.61 22.76
N GLN A 301 9.63 1.31 22.61
CA GLN A 301 10.58 0.23 22.93
C GLN A 301 11.62 0.00 21.82
N GLY A 302 11.62 0.79 20.74
CA GLY A 302 12.57 0.72 19.65
C GLY A 302 12.22 -0.30 18.55
N ILE A 303 11.02 -0.87 18.55
CA ILE A 303 10.54 -1.74 17.47
C ILE A 303 9.97 -0.86 16.38
N ASP A 304 10.49 -0.95 15.16
CA ASP A 304 9.98 -0.17 14.03
C ASP A 304 8.69 -0.81 13.48
N VAL A 305 7.56 -0.26 13.93
CA VAL A 305 6.21 -0.67 13.51
C VAL A 305 5.57 0.46 12.73
N THR A 306 5.20 0.18 11.50
CA THR A 306 4.45 1.09 10.62
C THR A 306 3.18 0.40 10.12
N ALA A 307 2.28 1.16 9.49
CA ALA A 307 1.08 0.60 8.91
C ALA A 307 0.61 1.38 7.68
N ASN A 308 -0.34 0.81 6.95
CA ASN A 308 -1.12 1.54 5.96
C ASN A 308 -2.62 1.31 6.12
N GLN A 309 -3.46 2.15 5.50
CA GLN A 309 -4.91 2.01 5.47
C GLN A 309 -5.52 2.61 4.20
N TYR A 310 -6.69 2.14 3.80
CA TYR A 310 -7.52 2.79 2.77
C TYR A 310 -8.69 3.57 3.39
N PRO A 311 -9.12 4.71 2.77
CA PRO A 311 -10.08 5.65 3.38
C PRO A 311 -11.54 5.31 3.04
N TYR A 312 -11.95 4.05 3.24
CA TYR A 312 -13.31 3.57 2.95
C TYR A 312 -13.84 2.76 4.12
N THR A 313 -15.15 2.88 4.39
CA THR A 313 -15.82 2.18 5.50
C THR A 313 -16.31 0.78 5.14
N PHE A 314 -15.94 0.26 4.00
CA PHE A 314 -16.35 -1.05 3.49
C PHE A 314 -15.16 -1.82 2.93
N SER A 315 -15.26 -3.15 2.96
CA SER A 315 -14.26 -4.08 2.45
C SER A 315 -14.60 -4.54 1.03
N ASN A 316 -13.67 -5.25 0.38
CA ASN A 316 -13.90 -5.83 -0.94
C ASN A 316 -15.11 -6.78 -0.93
N PRO A 317 -16.13 -6.56 -1.80
CA PRO A 317 -17.35 -7.37 -1.83
C PRO A 317 -17.15 -8.83 -2.23
N ASP A 318 -16.08 -9.17 -2.94
CA ASP A 318 -15.90 -10.52 -3.48
C ASP A 318 -15.44 -11.56 -2.44
N ARG A 319 -14.67 -11.17 -1.43
CA ARG A 319 -14.15 -12.07 -0.39
C ARG A 319 -14.84 -11.93 0.96
N SER A 320 -15.22 -10.72 1.32
CA SER A 320 -15.71 -10.39 2.66
C SER A 320 -17.20 -10.61 2.86
N THR A 321 -17.96 -11.00 1.83
CA THR A 321 -19.42 -11.01 1.84
C THR A 321 -20.04 -12.38 2.05
N GLN A 322 -19.25 -13.39 2.35
CA GLN A 322 -19.76 -14.72 2.59
C GLN A 322 -20.35 -14.80 4.01
N LEU A 323 -21.67 -14.81 4.11
CA LEU A 323 -22.38 -15.17 5.34
C LEU A 323 -22.15 -16.63 5.71
N PHE A 324 -22.01 -17.48 4.71
CA PHE A 324 -21.77 -18.91 4.85
C PHE A 324 -20.32 -19.23 4.52
N LYS A 325 -19.52 -19.46 5.54
CA LYS A 325 -18.14 -19.91 5.39
C LYS A 325 -18.10 -21.31 4.83
N TRP A 326 -17.23 -21.58 3.88
CA TRP A 326 -17.04 -22.93 3.39
C TRP A 326 -15.85 -23.61 4.08
N GLU A 327 -14.84 -22.84 4.42
CA GLU A 327 -13.56 -23.30 4.93
C GLU A 327 -13.72 -24.22 6.16
N PRO A 328 -14.39 -23.79 7.24
CA PRO A 328 -14.52 -24.61 8.43
C PRO A 328 -15.47 -25.79 8.25
N TYR A 329 -16.34 -25.76 7.24
CA TYR A 329 -17.33 -26.84 7.01
C TYR A 329 -16.88 -27.88 5.99
N LEU A 330 -16.01 -27.51 5.04
CA LEU A 330 -15.56 -28.35 3.94
C LEU A 330 -14.03 -28.61 3.99
N GLY A 331 -13.25 -27.77 4.66
CA GLY A 331 -11.78 -27.90 4.72
C GLY A 331 -11.15 -27.99 3.34
N GLU A 332 -10.06 -28.74 3.22
CA GLU A 332 -9.35 -28.96 1.95
C GLU A 332 -10.25 -29.50 0.83
N THR A 333 -11.28 -30.30 1.16
CA THR A 333 -12.21 -30.84 0.14
C THR A 333 -13.01 -29.75 -0.57
N GLY A 334 -13.16 -28.58 0.04
CA GLY A 334 -13.83 -27.45 -0.56
C GLY A 334 -12.92 -26.58 -1.46
N ARG A 335 -11.61 -26.75 -1.38
CA ARG A 335 -10.65 -25.86 -2.04
C ARG A 335 -10.81 -25.83 -3.55
N ASP A 336 -10.83 -26.99 -4.18
CA ASP A 336 -10.88 -27.14 -5.64
C ASP A 336 -12.29 -27.03 -6.22
N LEU A 337 -13.29 -26.79 -5.36
CA LEU A 337 -14.67 -26.64 -5.79
C LEU A 337 -14.98 -25.18 -6.17
N GLU A 338 -15.80 -25.02 -7.19
CA GLU A 338 -16.40 -23.73 -7.51
C GLU A 338 -17.33 -23.25 -6.38
N ARG A 339 -17.50 -21.93 -6.25
CA ARG A 339 -18.35 -21.33 -5.21
C ARG A 339 -19.75 -21.93 -5.16
N THR A 340 -20.37 -22.16 -6.31
CA THR A 340 -21.71 -22.74 -6.42
C THR A 340 -21.76 -24.17 -5.88
N GLN A 341 -20.72 -24.97 -6.11
CA GLN A 341 -20.60 -26.32 -5.58
C GLN A 341 -20.42 -26.32 -4.06
N ARG A 342 -19.57 -25.43 -3.52
CA ARG A 342 -19.41 -25.24 -2.07
C ARG A 342 -20.72 -24.90 -1.39
N MET A 343 -21.46 -23.93 -1.94
CA MET A 343 -22.74 -23.49 -1.38
C MET A 343 -23.80 -24.60 -1.47
N ALA A 344 -23.83 -25.36 -2.56
CA ALA A 344 -24.74 -26.49 -2.72
C ALA A 344 -24.49 -27.60 -1.66
N LEU A 345 -23.23 -27.91 -1.36
CA LEU A 345 -22.88 -28.90 -0.33
C LEU A 345 -23.28 -28.43 1.07
N ILE A 346 -23.02 -27.14 1.40
CA ILE A 346 -23.43 -26.57 2.69
C ILE A 346 -24.94 -26.56 2.80
N LYS A 347 -25.67 -26.18 1.74
CA LYS A 347 -27.12 -26.18 1.68
C LYS A 347 -27.69 -27.59 1.93
N ALA A 348 -27.25 -28.60 1.19
CA ALA A 348 -27.71 -29.96 1.33
C ALA A 348 -27.50 -30.46 2.77
N ARG A 349 -26.34 -30.24 3.35
CA ARG A 349 -26.07 -30.64 4.74
C ARG A 349 -26.94 -29.88 5.75
N THR A 350 -27.24 -28.58 5.48
CA THR A 350 -28.14 -27.79 6.35
C THR A 350 -29.58 -28.31 6.28
N GLU A 351 -30.01 -28.88 5.16
CA GLU A 351 -31.34 -29.48 4.97
C GLU A 351 -31.43 -30.86 5.62
N ASP A 352 -30.34 -31.64 5.60
CA ASP A 352 -30.32 -33.04 6.07
C ASP A 352 -29.98 -33.19 7.57
N ASP A 353 -29.24 -32.21 8.15
CA ASP A 353 -28.73 -32.27 9.54
C ASP A 353 -29.19 -31.03 10.35
N PRO A 354 -30.25 -31.18 11.20
CA PRO A 354 -30.77 -30.09 12.02
C PRO A 354 -29.76 -29.52 13.03
N LEU A 355 -28.79 -30.31 13.50
CA LEU A 355 -27.77 -29.82 14.42
C LEU A 355 -26.74 -28.94 13.68
N PHE A 356 -26.34 -29.35 12.49
CA PHE A 356 -25.52 -28.57 11.63
C PHE A 356 -26.24 -27.27 11.20
N ALA A 357 -27.54 -27.34 10.86
CA ALA A 357 -28.33 -26.15 10.53
C ALA A 357 -28.34 -25.12 11.67
N ALA A 358 -28.61 -25.55 12.91
CA ALA A 358 -28.61 -24.67 14.07
C ALA A 358 -27.23 -24.06 14.34
N GLN A 359 -26.16 -24.79 14.07
CA GLN A 359 -24.80 -24.28 14.20
C GLN A 359 -24.47 -23.22 13.12
N VAL A 360 -24.80 -23.51 11.86
CA VAL A 360 -24.61 -22.57 10.74
C VAL A 360 -25.42 -21.29 10.96
N GLU A 361 -26.64 -21.40 11.46
CA GLU A 361 -27.47 -20.24 11.80
C GLU A 361 -26.78 -19.35 12.84
N LYS A 362 -26.23 -19.93 13.91
CA LYS A 362 -25.46 -19.19 14.94
C LYS A 362 -24.23 -18.50 14.34
N ASP A 363 -23.48 -19.22 13.50
CA ASP A 363 -22.29 -18.68 12.84
C ASP A 363 -22.66 -17.52 11.90
N VAL A 364 -23.78 -17.60 11.17
CA VAL A 364 -24.29 -16.52 10.31
C VAL A 364 -24.67 -15.27 11.11
N TYR A 365 -25.31 -15.40 12.28
CA TYR A 365 -25.59 -14.24 13.12
C TYR A 365 -24.30 -13.56 13.64
N HIS A 366 -23.30 -14.34 13.99
CA HIS A 366 -21.98 -13.80 14.33
C HIS A 366 -21.33 -13.09 13.14
N GLU A 367 -21.46 -13.66 11.92
CA GLU A 367 -20.95 -13.04 10.71
C GLU A 367 -21.63 -11.70 10.42
N ILE A 368 -22.95 -11.62 10.57
CA ILE A 368 -23.70 -10.36 10.40
C ILE A 368 -23.15 -9.26 11.33
N LEU A 369 -22.86 -9.56 12.59
CA LEU A 369 -22.25 -8.60 13.53
C LEU A 369 -20.84 -8.21 13.12
N ALA A 370 -20.03 -9.17 12.69
CA ALA A 370 -18.66 -8.94 12.19
C ALA A 370 -18.63 -8.13 10.88
N ARG A 371 -19.74 -8.09 10.14
CA ARG A 371 -19.91 -7.30 8.92
C ARG A 371 -20.58 -5.94 9.13
N GLY A 372 -20.76 -5.51 10.35
CA GLY A 372 -21.31 -4.19 10.69
C GLY A 372 -22.81 -4.16 10.93
N GLY A 373 -23.51 -5.31 10.86
CA GLY A 373 -24.94 -5.42 11.05
C GLY A 373 -25.71 -5.63 9.74
N ALA A 374 -26.91 -6.19 9.85
CA ALA A 374 -27.73 -6.55 8.70
C ALA A 374 -28.20 -5.33 7.89
N ASP A 375 -28.36 -4.18 8.54
CA ASP A 375 -28.70 -2.87 7.93
C ASP A 375 -27.56 -2.26 7.12
N ARG A 376 -26.35 -2.74 7.32
CA ARG A 376 -25.13 -2.29 6.63
C ARG A 376 -24.59 -3.28 5.60
N MET A 377 -25.34 -4.34 5.33
CA MET A 377 -25.04 -5.37 4.31
C MET A 377 -25.97 -5.21 3.12
N TRP A 378 -25.46 -4.65 2.03
CA TRP A 378 -26.26 -4.22 0.87
C TRP A 378 -26.05 -5.14 -0.32
N VAL A 379 -27.14 -5.55 -0.97
CA VAL A 379 -27.10 -6.34 -2.21
C VAL A 379 -26.67 -5.46 -3.37
N THR A 380 -25.54 -5.79 -4.00
CA THR A 380 -25.00 -5.05 -5.15
C THR A 380 -25.19 -5.77 -6.48
N ALA A 381 -25.42 -7.09 -6.46
CA ALA A 381 -25.80 -7.87 -7.63
C ALA A 381 -26.61 -9.09 -7.20
N PHE A 382 -27.70 -9.36 -7.93
CA PHE A 382 -28.57 -10.51 -7.68
C PHE A 382 -29.37 -10.85 -8.95
N GLU A 383 -29.05 -11.98 -9.57
CA GLU A 383 -29.71 -12.41 -10.81
C GLU A 383 -31.14 -12.90 -10.56
N GLY A 384 -31.42 -13.48 -9.39
CA GLY A 384 -32.74 -14.04 -9.06
C GLY A 384 -33.87 -13.01 -8.98
N ASN A 385 -33.57 -11.79 -8.51
CA ASN A 385 -34.55 -10.70 -8.45
C ASN A 385 -33.83 -9.32 -8.41
N PRO A 386 -33.76 -8.61 -9.54
CA PRO A 386 -33.11 -7.28 -9.60
C PRO A 386 -33.69 -6.23 -8.64
N ALA A 387 -34.95 -6.40 -8.17
CA ALA A 387 -35.57 -5.50 -7.20
C ALA A 387 -34.91 -5.56 -5.79
N TYR A 388 -34.05 -6.54 -5.54
CA TYR A 388 -33.29 -6.64 -4.29
C TYR A 388 -31.99 -5.83 -4.32
N ILE A 389 -31.50 -5.46 -5.49
CA ILE A 389 -30.31 -4.61 -5.64
C ILE A 389 -30.57 -3.26 -4.97
N GLY A 390 -29.62 -2.81 -4.15
CA GLY A 390 -29.75 -1.58 -3.37
C GLY A 390 -30.57 -1.73 -2.09
N LYS A 391 -30.94 -2.95 -1.68
CA LYS A 391 -31.56 -3.22 -0.37
C LYS A 391 -30.58 -3.87 0.57
N SER A 392 -30.72 -3.55 1.87
CA SER A 392 -29.96 -4.22 2.90
C SER A 392 -30.53 -5.59 3.25
N LEU A 393 -29.71 -6.45 3.87
CA LEU A 393 -30.16 -7.76 4.39
C LEU A 393 -31.32 -7.58 5.38
N GLN A 394 -31.30 -6.53 6.21
CA GLN A 394 -32.38 -6.19 7.14
C GLN A 394 -33.68 -5.87 6.41
N GLU A 395 -33.64 -5.03 5.38
CA GLU A 395 -34.82 -4.66 4.57
C GLU A 395 -35.40 -5.87 3.84
N LEU A 396 -34.54 -6.79 3.36
CA LEU A 396 -34.99 -7.99 2.68
C LEU A 396 -35.63 -8.99 3.65
N ALA A 397 -35.10 -9.16 4.84
CA ALA A 397 -35.70 -9.99 5.88
C ALA A 397 -37.11 -9.49 6.25
N VAL A 398 -37.30 -8.17 6.39
CA VAL A 398 -38.61 -7.54 6.62
C VAL A 398 -39.54 -7.74 5.42
N LEU A 399 -39.07 -7.45 4.20
CA LEU A 399 -39.86 -7.60 2.97
C LEU A 399 -40.38 -9.03 2.76
N ARG A 400 -39.56 -10.01 3.08
CA ARG A 400 -39.87 -11.44 2.91
C ARG A 400 -40.56 -12.04 4.11
N GLN A 401 -40.68 -11.31 5.23
CA GLN A 401 -41.19 -11.78 6.52
C GLN A 401 -40.44 -13.03 7.04
N GLU A 402 -39.11 -13.00 6.90
CA GLU A 402 -38.21 -14.10 7.26
C GLU A 402 -37.20 -13.62 8.32
N SER A 403 -36.51 -14.58 8.96
CA SER A 403 -35.35 -14.28 9.79
C SER A 403 -34.18 -13.76 8.93
N LEU A 404 -33.19 -13.12 9.58
CA LEU A 404 -31.95 -12.71 8.89
C LEU A 404 -31.20 -13.91 8.31
N PHE A 405 -31.26 -15.07 9.01
CA PHE A 405 -30.67 -16.31 8.53
C PHE A 405 -31.33 -16.79 7.23
N GLU A 406 -32.67 -16.88 7.20
CA GLU A 406 -33.40 -17.35 6.01
C GLU A 406 -33.24 -16.36 4.83
N ALA A 407 -33.25 -15.06 5.08
CA ALA A 407 -32.96 -14.06 4.06
C ALA A 407 -31.53 -14.19 3.51
N GLY A 408 -30.54 -14.40 4.39
CA GLY A 408 -29.15 -14.67 4.01
C GLY A 408 -28.98 -15.98 3.22
N LYS A 409 -29.66 -17.05 3.64
CA LYS A 409 -29.70 -18.33 2.96
C LYS A 409 -30.25 -18.18 1.54
N HIS A 410 -31.38 -17.49 1.39
CA HIS A 410 -31.95 -17.18 0.08
C HIS A 410 -30.97 -16.41 -0.82
N LEU A 411 -30.25 -15.43 -0.29
CA LEU A 411 -29.30 -14.65 -1.06
C LEU A 411 -28.06 -15.46 -1.47
N GLN A 412 -27.50 -16.28 -0.61
CA GLN A 412 -26.18 -16.85 -0.82
C GLN A 412 -26.13 -18.37 -0.99
N LEU A 413 -27.02 -19.15 -0.38
CA LEU A 413 -27.08 -20.60 -0.61
C LEU A 413 -27.99 -20.97 -1.79
N ASP A 414 -29.11 -20.28 -1.97
CA ASP A 414 -30.00 -20.52 -3.08
C ASP A 414 -29.58 -19.78 -4.35
N ASN A 415 -28.89 -18.66 -4.20
CA ASN A 415 -28.49 -17.76 -5.30
C ASN A 415 -27.11 -17.13 -4.98
N ALA A 416 -26.35 -16.79 -5.98
CA ALA A 416 -25.02 -16.22 -5.81
C ALA A 416 -25.04 -14.66 -5.70
N ALA A 417 -25.87 -14.11 -4.79
CA ALA A 417 -25.92 -12.66 -4.57
C ALA A 417 -24.56 -12.10 -4.16
N ARG A 418 -24.23 -10.90 -4.65
CA ARG A 418 -23.11 -10.11 -4.14
C ARG A 418 -23.63 -9.14 -3.10
N ILE A 419 -22.95 -9.09 -1.95
CA ILE A 419 -23.28 -8.21 -0.83
C ILE A 419 -22.08 -7.33 -0.54
N LEU A 420 -22.30 -6.03 -0.39
CA LEU A 420 -21.32 -5.08 0.12
C LEU A 420 -21.57 -4.86 1.60
N SER A 421 -20.53 -4.97 2.41
CA SER A 421 -20.64 -4.79 3.85
C SER A 421 -19.84 -3.57 4.32
N TYR A 422 -20.51 -2.64 5.00
CA TYR A 422 -19.89 -1.49 5.64
C TYR A 422 -19.36 -1.90 7.02
N THR A 423 -18.20 -2.54 7.02
CA THR A 423 -17.62 -3.19 8.20
C THR A 423 -16.91 -2.25 9.16
N MET A 424 -16.57 -1.04 8.70
CA MET A 424 -15.79 -0.05 9.44
C MET A 424 -16.61 1.22 9.70
N ILE A 425 -16.12 2.06 10.61
CA ILE A 425 -16.66 3.39 10.90
C ILE A 425 -15.64 4.48 10.57
N GLU A 426 -16.17 5.65 10.22
CA GLU A 426 -15.37 6.82 9.83
C GLU A 426 -14.42 7.27 10.95
N ASP A 427 -14.87 7.20 12.21
CA ASP A 427 -14.11 7.60 13.38
C ASP A 427 -12.79 6.83 13.56
N ASP A 428 -12.79 5.52 13.25
CA ASP A 428 -11.58 4.70 13.26
C ASP A 428 -10.65 5.04 12.08
N ILE A 429 -11.21 5.33 10.90
CA ILE A 429 -10.44 5.77 9.73
C ILE A 429 -9.74 7.09 10.03
N GLU A 430 -10.47 8.07 10.55
CA GLU A 430 -9.91 9.38 10.91
C GLU A 430 -8.84 9.26 11.99
N HIS A 431 -9.07 8.40 13.01
CA HIS A 431 -8.08 8.14 14.04
C HIS A 431 -6.77 7.59 13.48
N TYR A 432 -6.81 6.55 12.66
CA TYR A 432 -5.61 5.99 12.02
C TYR A 432 -4.93 7.02 11.10
N LEU A 433 -5.71 7.83 10.36
CA LEU A 433 -5.18 8.82 9.44
C LEU A 433 -4.34 9.90 10.13
N THR A 434 -4.62 10.21 11.40
CA THR A 434 -3.85 11.18 12.17
C THR A 434 -2.49 10.66 12.68
N ARG A 435 -2.20 9.36 12.59
CA ARG A 435 -0.92 8.79 13.04
C ARG A 435 0.18 9.00 12.01
N ASP A 436 1.36 9.45 12.43
CA ASP A 436 2.49 9.81 11.56
C ASP A 436 3.21 8.60 10.94
N TYR A 437 2.97 7.41 11.47
CA TYR A 437 3.50 6.12 11.02
C TYR A 437 2.50 5.27 10.21
N ILE A 438 1.30 5.78 9.93
CA ILE A 438 0.29 5.10 9.12
C ILE A 438 0.10 5.83 7.80
N ALA A 439 0.45 5.21 6.68
CA ALA A 439 0.31 5.75 5.34
C ALA A 439 -1.08 5.45 4.75
N PRO A 440 -1.70 6.33 3.97
CA PRO A 440 -2.74 5.91 3.03
C PRO A 440 -2.19 4.92 2.00
N ALA A 441 -3.01 3.93 1.60
CA ALA A 441 -2.69 2.98 0.53
C ALA A 441 -3.97 2.55 -0.19
N THR A 442 -3.85 2.07 -1.43
CA THR A 442 -5.03 1.69 -2.21
C THR A 442 -5.57 0.31 -1.84
N ASP A 443 -4.70 -0.66 -1.58
CA ASP A 443 -5.06 -2.08 -1.54
C ASP A 443 -5.90 -2.44 -2.78
N GLY A 444 -5.55 -1.80 -3.92
CA GLY A 444 -6.31 -1.79 -5.17
C GLY A 444 -5.59 -2.46 -6.31
N GLY A 445 -6.35 -3.19 -7.14
CA GLY A 445 -5.86 -3.82 -8.38
C GLY A 445 -6.25 -3.06 -9.63
N VAL A 446 -6.01 -3.70 -10.78
CA VAL A 446 -6.41 -3.25 -12.11
C VAL A 446 -7.54 -4.14 -12.61
N GLY A 447 -8.57 -3.58 -13.24
CA GLY A 447 -9.63 -4.37 -13.87
C GLY A 447 -11.04 -3.81 -13.72
N SER A 448 -12.00 -4.45 -14.38
CA SER A 448 -13.41 -4.10 -14.32
C SER A 448 -14.07 -4.66 -13.07
N ARG A 449 -14.80 -3.87 -12.30
CA ARG A 449 -15.53 -4.22 -11.07
C ARG A 449 -14.64 -4.41 -9.84
N THR A 450 -13.65 -3.55 -9.69
CA THR A 450 -12.86 -3.46 -8.46
C THR A 450 -13.54 -2.56 -7.43
N HIS A 451 -13.07 -2.64 -6.18
CA HIS A 451 -13.43 -1.68 -5.14
C HIS A 451 -13.02 -0.25 -5.58
N PRO A 452 -13.83 0.81 -5.35
CA PRO A 452 -13.48 2.19 -5.75
C PRO A 452 -12.15 2.68 -5.20
N ARG A 453 -11.58 2.03 -4.17
CA ARG A 453 -10.24 2.32 -3.65
C ARG A 453 -9.13 2.20 -4.71
N ALA A 454 -9.31 1.31 -5.68
CA ALA A 454 -8.36 1.13 -6.79
C ALA A 454 -8.27 2.36 -7.71
N PHE A 455 -9.28 3.25 -7.69
CA PHE A 455 -9.40 4.39 -8.59
C PHE A 455 -9.36 5.75 -7.88
N GLY A 456 -9.54 5.79 -6.54
CA GLY A 456 -9.81 7.06 -5.88
C GLY A 456 -9.23 7.27 -4.49
N THR A 457 -8.40 6.37 -3.96
CA THR A 457 -7.90 6.43 -2.58
C THR A 457 -7.23 7.76 -2.26
N PHE A 458 -6.21 8.16 -3.01
CA PHE A 458 -5.43 9.36 -2.68
C PHE A 458 -6.18 10.66 -2.97
N PRO A 459 -6.89 10.81 -4.10
CA PRO A 459 -7.78 11.95 -4.32
C PRO A 459 -8.89 12.06 -3.27
N ARG A 460 -9.43 10.93 -2.77
CA ARG A 460 -10.39 10.92 -1.67
C ARG A 460 -9.78 11.43 -0.37
N VAL A 461 -8.57 11.00 -0.01
CA VAL A 461 -7.89 11.51 1.19
C VAL A 461 -7.66 13.01 1.05
N LEU A 462 -7.15 13.47 -0.09
CA LEU A 462 -6.95 14.89 -0.37
C LEU A 462 -8.25 15.69 -0.28
N ARG A 463 -9.30 15.28 -0.98
CA ARG A 463 -10.57 16.01 -1.01
C ARG A 463 -11.27 15.95 0.34
N ARG A 464 -11.56 14.74 0.84
CA ARG A 464 -12.42 14.55 2.00
C ARG A 464 -11.74 14.90 3.32
N TYR A 465 -10.49 14.42 3.54
CA TYR A 465 -9.87 14.50 4.87
C TYR A 465 -8.87 15.65 5.01
N VAL A 466 -8.33 16.16 3.89
CA VAL A 466 -7.43 17.33 3.93
C VAL A 466 -8.21 18.61 3.67
N ILE A 467 -8.99 18.69 2.55
CA ILE A 467 -9.61 19.94 2.11
C ILE A 467 -10.95 20.18 2.79
N ASP A 468 -11.86 19.18 2.79
CA ASP A 468 -13.24 19.39 3.23
C ASP A 468 -13.39 19.25 4.76
N LYS A 469 -12.74 18.25 5.38
CA LYS A 469 -12.87 17.97 6.82
C LYS A 469 -11.70 18.50 7.67
N GLU A 470 -10.57 18.84 7.07
CA GLU A 470 -9.36 19.30 7.75
C GLU A 470 -8.87 18.35 8.88
N VAL A 471 -9.07 17.04 8.72
CA VAL A 471 -8.63 16.02 9.69
C VAL A 471 -7.12 16.00 9.81
N ILE A 472 -6.42 16.17 8.67
CA ILE A 472 -4.97 16.31 8.59
C ILE A 472 -4.60 17.47 7.65
N THR A 473 -3.42 18.06 7.85
CA THR A 473 -2.92 19.14 7.01
C THR A 473 -2.36 18.62 5.68
N LEU A 474 -2.34 19.45 4.64
CA LEU A 474 -1.77 19.09 3.34
C LEU A 474 -0.27 18.74 3.41
N PRO A 475 0.61 19.48 4.11
CA PRO A 475 2.01 19.07 4.28
C PRO A 475 2.16 17.69 4.94
N PHE A 476 1.33 17.40 5.94
CA PHE A 476 1.33 16.10 6.62
C PHE A 476 0.88 14.97 5.68
N PHE A 477 -0.19 15.20 4.89
CA PHE A 477 -0.62 14.27 3.85
C PHE A 477 0.51 13.98 2.87
N VAL A 478 1.16 15.03 2.33
CA VAL A 478 2.27 14.87 1.37
C VAL A 478 3.33 13.95 1.95
N ARG A 479 3.80 14.21 3.18
CA ARG A 479 4.78 13.35 3.85
C ARG A 479 4.31 11.90 3.97
N LYS A 480 3.04 11.68 4.31
CA LYS A 480 2.47 10.33 4.53
C LYS A 480 2.41 9.48 3.27
N VAL A 481 2.31 10.11 2.09
CA VAL A 481 2.18 9.40 0.81
C VAL A 481 3.44 9.41 -0.04
N THR A 482 4.52 10.03 0.45
CA THR A 482 5.78 10.16 -0.30
C THR A 482 6.98 9.71 0.55
N MET A 483 7.49 10.56 1.45
CA MET A 483 8.69 10.25 2.24
C MET A 483 8.46 9.11 3.24
N LEU A 484 7.29 8.99 3.86
CA LEU A 484 7.01 7.91 4.80
C LEU A 484 7.14 6.52 4.13
N PRO A 485 6.40 6.18 3.05
CA PRO A 485 6.58 4.91 2.38
C PRO A 485 7.98 4.74 1.76
N ALA A 486 8.62 5.81 1.26
CA ALA A 486 10.00 5.76 0.81
C ALA A 486 10.95 5.32 1.93
N SER A 487 10.78 5.86 3.15
CA SER A 487 11.59 5.49 4.32
C SER A 487 11.33 4.07 4.81
N ILE A 488 10.07 3.60 4.77
CA ILE A 488 9.70 2.21 5.12
C ILE A 488 10.44 1.22 4.20
N LEU A 489 10.53 1.54 2.91
CA LEU A 489 11.19 0.69 1.92
C LEU A 489 12.71 0.91 1.84
N GLY A 490 13.24 1.99 2.42
CA GLY A 490 14.64 2.38 2.28
C GLY A 490 14.97 2.88 0.87
N LEU A 491 14.07 3.64 0.23
CA LEU A 491 14.30 4.28 -1.06
C LEU A 491 15.06 5.60 -0.86
N ASP A 492 16.29 5.68 -1.35
CA ASP A 492 17.19 6.81 -1.08
C ASP A 492 17.03 7.98 -2.05
N ASP A 493 16.44 7.74 -3.24
CA ASP A 493 16.38 8.75 -4.31
C ASP A 493 14.95 9.03 -4.81
N ARG A 494 13.90 8.69 -4.01
CA ARG A 494 12.49 8.92 -4.30
C ARG A 494 11.74 9.49 -3.09
N GLY A 495 10.52 9.99 -3.30
CA GLY A 495 9.66 10.52 -2.25
C GLY A 495 9.96 11.96 -1.83
N MET A 496 10.88 12.66 -2.51
CA MET A 496 11.19 14.08 -2.27
C MET A 496 11.38 14.88 -3.56
N ILE A 497 10.99 16.16 -3.54
CA ILE A 497 11.43 17.14 -4.53
C ILE A 497 12.78 17.69 -4.05
N LYS A 498 13.85 17.08 -4.53
CA LYS A 498 15.22 17.40 -4.13
C LYS A 498 16.19 17.13 -5.28
N GLU A 499 17.19 17.99 -5.46
CA GLU A 499 18.23 17.79 -6.47
C GLU A 499 18.92 16.43 -6.31
N GLY A 500 19.11 15.73 -7.43
CA GLY A 500 19.64 14.37 -7.51
C GLY A 500 18.60 13.26 -7.40
N TYR A 501 17.38 13.54 -6.90
CA TYR A 501 16.30 12.55 -6.79
C TYR A 501 15.67 12.27 -8.16
N ARG A 502 15.06 11.09 -8.30
CA ARG A 502 14.24 10.73 -9.46
C ARG A 502 13.10 11.71 -9.62
N ALA A 503 12.84 12.12 -10.83
CA ALA A 503 11.75 13.05 -11.13
C ALA A 503 10.41 12.28 -11.23
N ASP A 504 9.99 11.75 -10.09
CA ASP A 504 8.64 11.26 -9.84
C ASP A 504 7.86 12.41 -9.21
N ILE A 505 7.02 13.07 -9.99
CA ILE A 505 6.41 14.36 -9.60
C ILE A 505 4.93 14.38 -9.97
N MET A 506 4.08 14.70 -8.98
CA MET A 506 2.65 14.96 -9.16
C MET A 506 2.38 16.47 -9.15
N VAL A 507 1.66 16.96 -10.15
CA VAL A 507 1.10 18.30 -10.19
C VAL A 507 -0.41 18.20 -10.14
N PHE A 508 -1.05 18.82 -9.16
CA PHE A 508 -2.49 18.73 -9.01
C PHE A 508 -3.16 20.07 -8.74
N ASN A 509 -4.44 20.13 -9.12
CA ASN A 509 -5.30 21.29 -8.90
C ASN A 509 -6.15 21.06 -7.63
N PRO A 510 -5.96 21.83 -6.55
CA PRO A 510 -6.70 21.65 -5.30
C PRO A 510 -8.22 21.93 -5.43
N ALA A 511 -8.63 22.66 -6.45
CA ALA A 511 -10.04 22.96 -6.68
C ALA A 511 -10.81 21.78 -7.30
N THR A 512 -10.14 20.95 -8.10
CA THR A 512 -10.75 19.88 -8.89
C THR A 512 -10.42 18.48 -8.40
N ILE A 513 -9.35 18.32 -7.60
CA ILE A 513 -8.92 17.00 -7.11
C ILE A 513 -10.03 16.28 -6.35
N ARG A 514 -10.42 15.09 -6.82
CA ARG A 514 -11.44 14.24 -6.19
C ARG A 514 -11.47 12.83 -6.75
N ASP A 515 -11.99 11.91 -5.97
CA ASP A 515 -12.39 10.58 -6.41
C ASP A 515 -13.75 10.62 -7.14
N ARG A 516 -13.92 9.71 -8.08
CA ARG A 516 -15.13 9.60 -8.92
C ARG A 516 -15.72 8.20 -8.94
N ALA A 517 -14.91 7.20 -8.68
CA ALA A 517 -15.32 5.80 -8.78
C ALA A 517 -16.38 5.43 -7.75
N THR A 518 -17.31 4.59 -8.15
CA THR A 518 -18.31 3.93 -7.32
C THR A 518 -18.17 2.41 -7.46
N PHE A 519 -19.05 1.63 -6.85
CA PHE A 519 -19.11 0.18 -7.08
C PHE A 519 -19.71 -0.20 -8.44
N GLU A 520 -20.49 0.70 -9.02
CA GLU A 520 -21.11 0.51 -10.32
C GLU A 520 -20.17 0.91 -11.46
N GLU A 521 -19.35 1.95 -11.24
CA GLU A 521 -18.56 2.58 -12.30
C GLU A 521 -17.12 2.84 -11.87
N ASN A 522 -16.18 2.30 -12.65
CA ASN A 522 -14.75 2.53 -12.53
C ASN A 522 -14.37 3.83 -13.28
N ILE A 523 -14.61 4.97 -12.64
CA ILE A 523 -14.27 6.29 -13.19
C ILE A 523 -12.93 6.75 -12.61
N TYR A 524 -12.03 7.20 -13.48
CA TYR A 524 -10.74 7.77 -13.03
C TYR A 524 -10.96 9.03 -12.19
N SER A 525 -10.07 9.26 -11.26
CA SER A 525 -10.02 10.48 -10.46
C SER A 525 -9.73 11.71 -11.32
N GLU A 526 -10.12 12.88 -10.83
CA GLU A 526 -9.89 14.19 -11.46
C GLU A 526 -8.90 15.02 -10.66
N GLY A 527 -8.27 15.99 -11.32
CA GLY A 527 -7.45 17.02 -10.69
C GLY A 527 -5.96 16.73 -10.63
N VAL A 528 -5.49 15.58 -11.12
CA VAL A 528 -4.07 15.38 -11.48
C VAL A 528 -3.87 15.99 -12.85
N GLU A 529 -3.16 17.13 -12.91
CA GLU A 529 -2.93 17.86 -14.16
C GLU A 529 -1.72 17.32 -14.91
N TYR A 530 -0.60 17.09 -14.19
CA TYR A 530 0.61 16.49 -14.76
C TYR A 530 1.17 15.45 -13.81
N LEU A 531 1.66 14.36 -14.36
CA LEU A 531 2.38 13.32 -13.62
C LEU A 531 3.64 12.92 -14.38
N LEU A 532 4.77 13.05 -13.74
CA LEU A 532 6.05 12.56 -14.25
C LEU A 532 6.43 11.30 -13.49
N VAL A 533 6.80 10.27 -14.22
CA VAL A 533 7.38 9.02 -13.71
C VAL A 533 8.78 8.90 -14.32
N ASN A 534 9.80 8.87 -13.47
CA ASN A 534 11.21 8.86 -13.91
C ASN A 534 11.53 10.00 -14.92
N GLY A 535 10.93 11.19 -14.73
CA GLY A 535 11.10 12.36 -15.57
C GLY A 535 10.29 12.37 -16.87
N LYS A 536 9.54 11.33 -17.17
CA LYS A 536 8.67 11.24 -18.37
C LYS A 536 7.23 11.57 -18.01
N LEU A 537 6.59 12.43 -18.80
CA LEU A 537 5.17 12.74 -18.64
C LEU A 537 4.32 11.47 -18.90
N ALA A 538 3.73 10.93 -17.85
CA ALA A 538 2.72 9.87 -17.91
C ALA A 538 1.30 10.45 -18.02
N ILE A 539 1.04 11.58 -17.34
CA ILE A 539 -0.17 12.40 -17.49
C ILE A 539 0.28 13.79 -17.95
N ASP A 540 -0.35 14.31 -19.00
CA ASP A 540 -0.14 15.65 -19.57
C ASP A 540 -1.52 16.28 -19.79
N ASP A 541 -1.75 17.43 -19.14
CA ASP A 541 -3.04 18.14 -19.17
C ASP A 541 -4.25 17.21 -18.86
N SER A 542 -4.12 16.50 -17.72
CA SER A 542 -5.11 15.53 -17.21
C SER A 542 -5.36 14.32 -18.13
N GLN A 543 -4.51 14.07 -19.14
CA GLN A 543 -4.68 12.97 -20.08
C GLN A 543 -3.49 11.99 -20.01
N PHE A 544 -3.77 10.69 -20.07
CA PHE A 544 -2.72 9.68 -20.19
C PHE A 544 -2.02 9.76 -21.54
N THR A 545 -0.70 9.87 -21.53
CA THR A 545 0.13 10.07 -22.72
C THR A 545 0.42 8.81 -23.52
N GLY A 546 0.19 7.64 -22.94
CA GLY A 546 0.61 6.36 -23.50
C GLY A 546 1.99 5.88 -23.01
N ALA A 547 2.68 6.66 -22.18
CA ALA A 547 4.01 6.31 -21.69
C ALA A 547 3.97 5.17 -20.66
N LEU A 548 4.78 4.13 -20.89
CA LEU A 548 5.13 3.11 -19.90
C LEU A 548 6.49 3.52 -19.30
N ALA A 549 6.44 4.48 -18.37
CA ALA A 549 7.63 5.16 -17.86
C ALA A 549 8.15 4.56 -16.54
N GLY A 550 7.46 3.57 -15.99
CA GLY A 550 7.84 2.89 -14.76
C GLY A 550 9.04 1.96 -14.93
N GLU A 551 9.69 1.66 -13.83
CA GLU A 551 10.78 0.69 -13.74
C GLU A 551 10.54 -0.25 -12.54
N VAL A 552 11.09 -1.46 -12.60
CA VAL A 552 11.15 -2.33 -11.43
C VAL A 552 12.31 -1.87 -10.57
N ILE A 553 12.00 -1.51 -9.33
CA ILE A 553 12.99 -1.10 -8.34
C ILE A 553 13.44 -2.35 -7.60
N LEU A 554 14.73 -2.63 -7.65
CA LEU A 554 15.34 -3.72 -6.86
C LEU A 554 16.12 -3.12 -5.69
N ARG A 555 15.98 -3.75 -4.53
CA ARG A 555 16.78 -3.42 -3.34
C ARG A 555 18.25 -3.76 -3.61
N ARG A 556 19.14 -2.85 -3.25
CA ARG A 556 20.59 -3.00 -3.44
C ARG A 556 21.28 -3.36 -2.14
#